data_34e8fc80a6e2b6f154c8c4deeb6df7a4
#
_entry.id   34e8fc80a6e2b6f154c8c4deeb6df7a4
#
_cell.length_a   1.000
_cell.length_b   1.000
_cell.length_c   1.000
_cell.angle_alpha   90.00
_cell.angle_beta   90.00
_cell.angle_gamma   90.00
#
_symmetry.space_group_name_H-M   'P 1'
#
loop_
_entity.id
_entity.type
_entity.pdbx_description
1 polymer ?
#
loop_
_entity_poly.entity_id
_entity_poly.type
_entity_poly.pdbx_seq_one_letter_code
_entity_poly.pdbx_strand_id
1 'polypeptide(L)'
;LGSNRSRDWVGSGTDTKARGRRMNEALEIMTALWEGEEVSYHGKHFNYDRACISPLPVQKPLPLWIGGSSDAAIERSGRYGTGWQAAFDTPEEAGVVVEKILSSAERHKRPMDRDHFSAGFGVRFGTWDEEPVKKMAADFETRTGKEANRGLVVGSGDEILDRIQEYVSHGISKFILRPIGNGDAEMEDQTEQLIEKVLSRVSELKEP
;
A
#
# COMPACT_ATOMS: atom_id res chain seq x y z
N LEU A 1 -4.91 -8.09 -5.73
CA LEU A 1 -5.08 -9.15 -4.71
C LEU A 1 -5.73 -8.54 -3.47
N GLY A 2 -7.02 -8.59 -3.34
CA GLY A 2 -7.71 -8.20 -2.12
C GLY A 2 -7.41 -9.14 -0.94
N SER A 3 -7.84 -8.75 0.26
CA SER A 3 -7.79 -9.64 1.42
C SER A 3 -8.71 -10.86 1.18
N ASN A 4 -8.46 -11.95 1.90
CA ASN A 4 -9.32 -13.14 1.84
C ASN A 4 -10.75 -12.88 2.37
N ARG A 5 -11.01 -11.71 2.95
CA ARG A 5 -12.33 -11.26 3.43
C ARG A 5 -13.05 -10.34 2.43
N SER A 6 -12.45 -10.02 1.28
CA SER A 6 -13.10 -9.17 0.27
C SER A 6 -14.31 -9.88 -0.35
N ARG A 7 -15.44 -9.19 -0.44
CA ARG A 7 -16.64 -9.66 -1.13
C ARG A 7 -16.46 -9.80 -2.64
N ASP A 8 -15.45 -9.13 -3.21
CA ASP A 8 -15.13 -9.16 -4.63
C ASP A 8 -14.77 -10.57 -5.12
N TRP A 9 -14.21 -11.41 -4.23
CA TRP A 9 -13.91 -12.80 -4.54
C TRP A 9 -15.17 -13.60 -4.87
N VAL A 10 -16.25 -13.36 -4.10
CA VAL A 10 -17.54 -14.04 -4.33
C VAL A 10 -18.13 -13.57 -5.64
N GLY A 11 -18.10 -12.25 -5.91
CA GLY A 11 -18.63 -11.66 -7.13
C GLY A 11 -17.87 -12.08 -8.39
N SER A 12 -16.55 -12.29 -8.30
CA SER A 12 -15.70 -12.71 -9.43
C SER A 12 -15.61 -14.23 -9.62
N GLY A 13 -16.16 -15.03 -8.72
CA GLY A 13 -16.04 -16.49 -8.74
C GLY A 13 -14.60 -17.02 -8.58
N THR A 14 -13.69 -16.19 -8.08
CA THR A 14 -12.25 -16.51 -8.01
C THR A 14 -11.93 -17.37 -6.79
N ASP A 15 -11.21 -18.49 -6.98
CA ASP A 15 -10.69 -19.29 -5.89
C ASP A 15 -9.61 -18.52 -5.11
N THR A 16 -9.91 -18.21 -3.85
CA THR A 16 -9.00 -17.49 -2.96
C THR A 16 -7.81 -18.32 -2.48
N LYS A 17 -7.91 -19.65 -2.48
CA LYS A 17 -6.86 -20.54 -2.00
C LYS A 17 -5.61 -20.50 -2.88
N ALA A 18 -5.78 -20.26 -4.17
CA ALA A 18 -4.70 -20.18 -5.13
C ALA A 18 -4.18 -18.75 -5.39
N ARG A 19 -4.77 -17.72 -4.77
CA ARG A 19 -4.53 -16.30 -5.10
C ARG A 19 -3.05 -15.89 -5.13
N GLY A 20 -2.25 -16.36 -4.16
CA GLY A 20 -0.83 -16.04 -4.10
C GLY A 20 -0.02 -16.64 -5.25
N ARG A 21 -0.24 -17.92 -5.55
CA ARG A 21 0.44 -18.61 -6.67
C ARG A 21 0.02 -18.02 -8.01
N ARG A 22 -1.28 -17.79 -8.18
CA ARG A 22 -1.82 -17.12 -9.36
C ARG A 22 -1.21 -15.73 -9.59
N MET A 23 -0.98 -14.96 -8.49
CA MET A 23 -0.33 -13.66 -8.59
C MET A 23 1.13 -13.77 -9.03
N ASN A 24 1.87 -14.78 -8.57
CA ASN A 24 3.25 -14.95 -8.99
C ASN A 24 3.35 -15.15 -10.50
N GLU A 25 2.53 -16.06 -11.08
CA GLU A 25 2.47 -16.26 -12.52
C GLU A 25 2.04 -14.98 -13.26
N ALA A 26 1.05 -14.25 -12.72
CA ALA A 26 0.59 -13.00 -13.33
C ALA A 26 1.70 -11.93 -13.35
N LEU A 27 2.49 -11.81 -12.27
CA LEU A 27 3.61 -10.86 -12.21
C LEU A 27 4.71 -11.21 -13.20
N GLU A 28 5.06 -12.49 -13.34
CA GLU A 28 6.02 -12.96 -14.36
C GLU A 28 5.57 -12.60 -15.78
N ILE A 29 4.32 -12.86 -16.09
CA ILE A 29 3.75 -12.56 -17.40
C ILE A 29 3.69 -11.05 -17.65
N MET A 30 3.17 -10.28 -16.69
CA MET A 30 3.01 -8.82 -16.82
C MET A 30 4.35 -8.13 -17.00
N THR A 31 5.36 -8.49 -16.22
CA THR A 31 6.68 -7.86 -16.33
C THR A 31 7.33 -8.14 -17.67
N ALA A 32 7.24 -9.36 -18.19
CA ALA A 32 7.76 -9.69 -19.51
C ALA A 32 7.00 -8.94 -20.63
N LEU A 33 5.67 -8.89 -20.57
CA LEU A 33 4.86 -8.15 -21.53
C LEU A 33 5.16 -6.65 -21.54
N TRP A 34 5.42 -6.03 -20.37
CA TRP A 34 5.74 -4.61 -20.27
C TRP A 34 7.12 -4.26 -20.86
N GLU A 35 8.05 -5.21 -20.87
CA GLU A 35 9.34 -5.02 -21.54
C GLU A 35 9.22 -5.11 -23.09
N GLY A 36 8.10 -5.57 -23.60
CA GLY A 36 7.80 -5.70 -25.03
C GLY A 36 8.17 -7.05 -25.60
N GLU A 37 8.35 -8.05 -24.75
CA GLU A 37 8.62 -9.42 -25.18
C GLU A 37 7.35 -10.10 -25.71
N GLU A 38 7.52 -11.01 -26.65
CA GLU A 38 6.49 -11.98 -27.01
C GLU A 38 6.52 -13.11 -25.98
N VAL A 39 5.43 -13.27 -25.21
CA VAL A 39 5.37 -14.16 -24.07
C VAL A 39 4.62 -15.43 -24.40
N SER A 40 5.30 -16.57 -24.36
CA SER A 40 4.69 -17.90 -24.26
C SER A 40 4.85 -18.40 -22.84
N TYR A 41 3.75 -18.68 -22.16
CA TYR A 41 3.74 -19.04 -20.74
C TYR A 41 2.80 -20.22 -20.50
N HIS A 42 3.30 -21.29 -19.92
CA HIS A 42 2.56 -22.52 -19.63
C HIS A 42 2.60 -22.81 -18.13
N GLY A 43 1.81 -22.03 -17.37
CA GLY A 43 1.70 -22.14 -15.92
C GLY A 43 0.53 -22.99 -15.45
N LYS A 44 0.34 -23.02 -14.16
CA LYS A 44 -0.81 -23.71 -13.56
C LYS A 44 -2.11 -22.91 -13.68
N HIS A 45 -2.01 -21.59 -13.70
CA HIS A 45 -3.16 -20.68 -13.68
C HIS A 45 -3.33 -19.90 -14.97
N PHE A 46 -2.26 -19.72 -15.72
CA PHE A 46 -2.28 -19.00 -17.00
C PHE A 46 -1.57 -19.84 -18.07
N ASN A 47 -2.13 -19.75 -19.27
CA ASN A 47 -1.56 -20.42 -20.45
C ASN A 47 -1.68 -19.47 -21.63
N TYR A 48 -0.56 -19.01 -22.15
CA TYR A 48 -0.48 -18.11 -23.29
C TYR A 48 0.51 -18.66 -24.32
N ASP A 49 0.18 -18.46 -25.57
CA ASP A 49 1.07 -18.73 -26.67
C ASP A 49 1.26 -17.46 -27.50
N ARG A 50 2.49 -16.96 -27.54
CA ARG A 50 2.90 -15.77 -28.28
C ARG A 50 2.06 -14.51 -27.95
N ALA A 51 1.74 -14.29 -26.69
CA ALA A 51 1.01 -13.11 -26.25
C ALA A 51 1.90 -11.86 -26.32
N CYS A 52 1.35 -10.75 -26.75
CA CYS A 52 1.99 -9.44 -26.74
C CYS A 52 1.00 -8.35 -26.37
N ILE A 53 1.49 -7.17 -26.01
CA ILE A 53 0.66 -5.99 -25.71
C ILE A 53 1.06 -4.80 -26.58
N SER A 54 0.10 -3.94 -26.87
CA SER A 54 0.31 -2.66 -27.54
C SER A 54 -0.75 -1.66 -27.08
N PRO A 55 -0.40 -0.38 -26.77
CA PRO A 55 0.96 0.15 -26.74
C PRO A 55 1.77 -0.36 -25.54
N LEU A 56 3.09 -0.30 -25.62
CA LEU A 56 3.99 -0.57 -24.50
C LEU A 56 3.99 0.59 -23.51
N PRO A 57 4.29 0.34 -22.21
CA PRO A 57 4.53 1.41 -21.24
C PRO A 57 5.64 2.35 -21.71
N VAL A 58 5.43 3.65 -21.50
CA VAL A 58 6.47 4.67 -21.78
C VAL A 58 7.60 4.57 -20.76
N GLN A 59 7.24 4.36 -19.50
CA GLN A 59 8.20 4.23 -18.42
C GLN A 59 8.76 2.79 -18.37
N LYS A 60 10.09 2.67 -18.28
CA LYS A 60 10.80 1.39 -18.19
C LYS A 60 11.85 1.41 -17.08
N PRO A 61 11.76 0.52 -16.10
CA PRO A 61 10.64 -0.40 -15.86
C PRO A 61 9.39 0.34 -15.41
N LEU A 62 8.22 -0.24 -15.69
CA LEU A 62 6.96 0.25 -15.14
C LEU A 62 6.95 0.01 -13.63
N PRO A 63 6.75 1.06 -12.78
CA PRO A 63 6.74 0.89 -11.34
C PRO A 63 5.64 -0.07 -10.88
N LEU A 64 6.02 -1.02 -10.05
CA LEU A 64 5.13 -2.05 -9.51
C LEU A 64 5.17 -2.02 -7.99
N TRP A 65 4.10 -1.50 -7.38
CA TRP A 65 3.95 -1.44 -5.94
C TRP A 65 3.12 -2.61 -5.44
N ILE A 66 3.67 -3.33 -4.46
CA ILE A 66 3.04 -4.54 -3.91
C ILE A 66 2.70 -4.28 -2.45
N GLY A 67 1.51 -4.70 -2.02
CA GLY A 67 1.08 -4.59 -0.63
C GLY A 67 1.06 -5.93 0.08
N GLY A 68 0.91 -5.83 1.41
CA GLY A 68 0.79 -6.97 2.32
C GLY A 68 2.09 -7.32 3.02
N SER A 69 1.95 -7.86 4.25
CA SER A 69 3.03 -8.05 5.23
C SER A 69 3.27 -9.54 5.53
N SER A 70 2.63 -10.47 4.80
CA SER A 70 2.94 -11.89 4.91
C SER A 70 4.28 -12.23 4.24
N ASP A 71 4.97 -13.28 4.69
CA ASP A 71 6.24 -13.70 4.12
C ASP A 71 6.16 -13.90 2.59
N ALA A 72 5.03 -14.44 2.09
CA ALA A 72 4.81 -14.58 0.66
C ALA A 72 4.61 -13.23 -0.08
N ALA A 73 4.08 -12.21 0.58
CA ALA A 73 3.95 -10.87 0.02
C ALA A 73 5.30 -10.15 0.04
N ILE A 74 6.05 -10.27 1.12
CA ILE A 74 7.41 -9.75 1.29
C ILE A 74 8.33 -10.30 0.20
N GLU A 75 8.33 -11.62 0.02
CA GLU A 75 9.13 -12.28 -1.01
C GLU A 75 8.73 -11.82 -2.43
N ARG A 76 7.44 -11.64 -2.66
CA ARG A 76 6.93 -11.11 -3.93
C ARG A 76 7.34 -9.66 -4.18
N SER A 77 7.33 -8.85 -3.12
CA SER A 77 7.78 -7.45 -3.19
C SER A 77 9.27 -7.37 -3.52
N GLY A 78 10.11 -8.16 -2.89
CA GLY A 78 11.54 -8.23 -3.19
C GLY A 78 11.84 -8.77 -4.60
N ARG A 79 11.06 -9.76 -5.06
CA ARG A 79 11.28 -10.40 -6.36
C ARG A 79 10.78 -9.57 -7.54
N TYR A 80 9.68 -8.86 -7.44
CA TYR A 80 9.02 -8.19 -8.57
C TYR A 80 8.76 -6.71 -8.34
N GLY A 81 8.63 -6.28 -7.07
CA GLY A 81 8.24 -4.91 -6.74
C GLY A 81 9.32 -3.88 -7.00
N THR A 82 8.90 -2.66 -7.28
CA THR A 82 9.73 -1.45 -7.23
C THR A 82 9.41 -0.64 -5.98
N GLY A 83 8.32 -0.96 -5.28
CA GLY A 83 7.90 -0.33 -4.04
C GLY A 83 6.93 -1.21 -3.25
N TRP A 84 6.67 -0.79 -2.01
CA TRP A 84 5.74 -1.47 -1.11
C TRP A 84 4.79 -0.49 -0.43
N GLN A 85 3.54 -0.92 -0.28
CA GLN A 85 2.50 -0.17 0.41
C GLN A 85 2.07 -0.92 1.66
N ALA A 86 2.32 -0.35 2.84
CA ALA A 86 1.76 -0.82 4.10
C ALA A 86 0.23 -0.73 4.09
N ALA A 87 -0.44 -1.73 4.65
CA ALA A 87 -1.90 -1.72 4.78
C ALA A 87 -2.33 -1.12 6.13
N PHE A 88 -2.10 -1.86 7.21
CA PHE A 88 -2.48 -1.49 8.58
C PHE A 88 -1.40 -1.94 9.57
N ASP A 89 -0.17 -1.93 9.10
CA ASP A 89 1.01 -2.21 9.89
C ASP A 89 1.31 -0.97 10.74
N THR A 90 1.70 -1.14 12.01
CA THR A 90 2.20 -0.03 12.82
C THR A 90 3.55 0.45 12.28
N PRO A 91 4.05 1.63 12.69
CA PRO A 91 5.38 2.08 12.28
C PRO A 91 6.47 1.01 12.50
N GLU A 92 6.50 0.37 13.66
CA GLU A 92 7.47 -0.68 14.01
C GLU A 92 7.29 -1.94 13.14
N GLU A 93 6.04 -2.38 12.96
CA GLU A 93 5.73 -3.52 12.08
C GLU A 93 6.15 -3.22 10.63
N ALA A 94 5.89 -2.00 10.15
CA ALA A 94 6.27 -1.56 8.81
C ALA A 94 7.79 -1.58 8.64
N GLY A 95 8.55 -1.09 9.61
CA GLY A 95 10.02 -1.13 9.60
C GLY A 95 10.56 -2.55 9.48
N VAL A 96 10.01 -3.50 10.22
CA VAL A 96 10.37 -4.92 10.10
C VAL A 96 10.08 -5.46 8.70
N VAL A 97 8.95 -5.08 8.09
CA VAL A 97 8.59 -5.50 6.73
C VAL A 97 9.54 -4.87 5.70
N VAL A 98 9.87 -3.59 5.84
CA VAL A 98 10.83 -2.89 4.95
C VAL A 98 12.15 -3.63 4.90
N GLU A 99 12.78 -3.93 6.04
CA GLU A 99 14.06 -4.63 6.09
C GLU A 99 13.99 -6.05 5.50
N LYS A 100 12.91 -6.76 5.73
CA LYS A 100 12.68 -8.08 5.11
C LYS A 100 12.55 -7.99 3.59
N ILE A 101 11.86 -6.96 3.08
CA ILE A 101 11.71 -6.75 1.63
C ILE A 101 13.08 -6.41 1.01
N LEU A 102 13.84 -5.51 1.62
CA LEU A 102 15.18 -5.15 1.15
C LEU A 102 16.10 -6.37 1.12
N SER A 103 16.10 -7.20 2.17
CA SER A 103 16.84 -8.44 2.20
C SER A 103 16.39 -9.44 1.12
N SER A 104 15.08 -9.50 0.82
CA SER A 104 14.56 -10.32 -0.28
C SER A 104 15.00 -9.78 -1.64
N ALA A 105 14.95 -8.48 -1.84
CA ALA A 105 15.38 -7.82 -3.08
C ALA A 105 16.88 -8.09 -3.35
N GLU A 106 17.72 -8.03 -2.33
CA GLU A 106 19.15 -8.35 -2.42
C GLU A 106 19.38 -9.80 -2.85
N ARG A 107 18.67 -10.77 -2.24
CA ARG A 107 18.74 -12.18 -2.65
C ARG A 107 18.38 -12.39 -4.13
N HIS A 108 17.44 -11.60 -4.64
CA HIS A 108 17.04 -11.61 -6.04
C HIS A 108 17.92 -10.73 -6.94
N LYS A 109 18.97 -10.11 -6.39
CA LYS A 109 19.90 -9.20 -7.11
C LYS A 109 19.16 -8.04 -7.78
N ARG A 110 18.12 -7.54 -7.13
CA ARG A 110 17.33 -6.41 -7.58
C ARG A 110 17.49 -5.25 -6.60
N PRO A 111 18.05 -4.11 -7.04
CA PRO A 111 18.07 -2.92 -6.19
C PRO A 111 16.62 -2.45 -5.97
N MET A 112 16.31 -2.05 -4.74
CA MET A 112 15.07 -1.39 -4.39
C MET A 112 15.42 -0.06 -3.72
N ASP A 113 14.83 1.00 -4.23
CA ASP A 113 15.04 2.33 -3.69
C ASP A 113 14.35 2.46 -2.33
N ARG A 114 15.08 2.96 -1.33
CA ARG A 114 14.52 3.22 0.00
C ARG A 114 13.45 4.30 -0.01
N ASP A 115 13.38 5.12 -1.04
CA ASP A 115 12.31 6.09 -1.27
C ASP A 115 10.99 5.47 -1.79
N HIS A 116 10.90 4.17 -1.92
CA HIS A 116 9.73 3.49 -2.46
C HIS A 116 8.95 2.64 -1.44
N PHE A 117 8.91 3.10 -0.19
CA PHE A 117 8.08 2.48 0.85
C PHE A 117 7.03 3.48 1.34
N SER A 118 5.77 3.04 1.40
CA SER A 118 4.67 3.91 1.76
C SER A 118 3.75 3.34 2.83
N ALA A 119 3.10 4.24 3.56
CA ALA A 119 2.00 3.95 4.45
C ALA A 119 0.80 4.85 4.14
N GLY A 120 -0.37 4.46 4.61
CA GLY A 120 -1.55 5.29 4.44
C GLY A 120 -2.56 5.08 5.55
N PHE A 121 -3.12 6.21 6.03
CA PHE A 121 -4.12 6.19 7.09
C PHE A 121 -5.16 7.30 6.91
N GLY A 122 -6.29 7.14 7.57
CA GLY A 122 -7.32 8.18 7.63
C GLY A 122 -6.91 9.28 8.61
N VAL A 123 -7.22 10.53 8.28
CA VAL A 123 -6.91 11.69 9.14
C VAL A 123 -8.15 12.51 9.38
N ARG A 124 -8.29 13.04 10.60
CA ARG A 124 -9.35 13.98 10.98
C ARG A 124 -8.80 15.03 11.93
N PHE A 125 -8.96 16.30 11.56
CA PHE A 125 -8.80 17.43 12.49
C PHE A 125 -10.07 17.53 13.32
N GLY A 126 -10.00 17.08 14.55
CA GLY A 126 -11.16 16.99 15.43
C GLY A 126 -10.95 16.01 16.58
N THR A 127 -12.02 15.34 16.99
CA THR A 127 -12.01 14.41 18.12
C THR A 127 -12.57 13.03 17.76
N TRP A 128 -12.20 12.03 18.56
CA TRP A 128 -12.69 10.66 18.40
C TRP A 128 -14.22 10.52 18.63
N ASP A 129 -14.84 11.50 19.28
CA ASP A 129 -16.28 11.49 19.57
C ASP A 129 -17.18 11.93 18.42
N GLU A 130 -16.61 12.43 17.32
CA GLU A 130 -17.34 12.87 16.15
C GLU A 130 -17.94 11.70 15.36
N GLU A 131 -19.16 11.87 14.86
CA GLU A 131 -19.90 10.80 14.16
C GLU A 131 -19.17 10.24 12.92
N PRO A 132 -18.53 11.05 12.05
CA PRO A 132 -17.76 10.51 10.92
C PRO A 132 -16.61 9.61 11.38
N VAL A 133 -15.95 9.97 12.49
CA VAL A 133 -14.83 9.21 13.07
C VAL A 133 -15.33 7.91 13.67
N LYS A 134 -16.38 7.95 14.52
CA LYS A 134 -16.97 6.74 15.11
C LYS A 134 -17.40 5.73 14.06
N LYS A 135 -18.05 6.20 13.00
CA LYS A 135 -18.46 5.33 11.89
C LYS A 135 -17.25 4.71 11.19
N MET A 136 -16.24 5.50 10.87
CA MET A 136 -15.02 5.03 10.19
C MET A 136 -14.25 4.04 11.08
N ALA A 137 -14.15 4.32 12.38
CA ALA A 137 -13.50 3.45 13.35
C ALA A 137 -14.21 2.09 13.46
N ALA A 138 -15.52 2.09 13.63
CA ALA A 138 -16.32 0.87 13.69
C ALA A 138 -16.21 0.04 12.40
N ASP A 139 -16.27 0.68 11.24
CA ASP A 139 -16.08 0.04 9.94
C ASP A 139 -14.69 -0.56 9.79
N PHE A 140 -13.66 0.16 10.25
CA PHE A 140 -12.28 -0.31 10.24
C PHE A 140 -12.11 -1.55 11.11
N GLU A 141 -12.55 -1.50 12.36
CA GLU A 141 -12.44 -2.58 13.33
C GLU A 141 -13.23 -3.83 12.87
N THR A 142 -14.43 -3.63 12.34
CA THR A 142 -15.25 -4.73 11.79
C THR A 142 -14.55 -5.42 10.61
N ARG A 143 -13.95 -4.66 9.70
CA ARG A 143 -13.30 -5.21 8.51
C ARG A 143 -11.96 -5.85 8.79
N THR A 144 -11.19 -5.28 9.70
CA THR A 144 -9.79 -5.65 9.90
C THR A 144 -9.59 -6.54 11.12
N GLY A 145 -10.44 -6.41 12.14
CA GLY A 145 -10.25 -6.98 13.46
C GLY A 145 -9.11 -6.34 14.25
N LYS A 146 -8.71 -5.12 13.86
CA LYS A 146 -7.64 -4.33 14.48
C LYS A 146 -8.22 -3.07 15.08
N GLU A 147 -7.58 -2.49 16.09
CA GLU A 147 -7.95 -1.21 16.69
C GLU A 147 -7.90 -0.07 15.66
N ALA A 148 -8.84 0.85 15.74
CA ALA A 148 -9.00 1.93 14.78
C ALA A 148 -7.77 2.86 14.69
N ASN A 149 -7.07 3.10 15.79
CA ASN A 149 -5.86 3.92 15.86
C ASN A 149 -4.70 3.41 14.98
N ARG A 150 -4.74 2.15 14.53
CA ARG A 150 -3.77 1.61 13.57
C ARG A 150 -3.95 2.15 12.14
N GLY A 151 -5.15 2.57 11.82
CA GLY A 151 -5.49 3.05 10.49
C GLY A 151 -6.04 4.47 10.45
N LEU A 152 -6.21 5.10 11.60
CA LEU A 152 -6.75 6.45 11.73
C LEU A 152 -5.89 7.28 12.68
N VAL A 153 -5.73 8.57 12.36
CA VAL A 153 -5.16 9.59 13.24
C VAL A 153 -6.18 10.71 13.36
N VAL A 154 -6.61 10.99 14.58
CA VAL A 154 -7.64 11.99 14.88
C VAL A 154 -7.09 12.95 15.92
N GLY A 155 -7.02 14.24 15.57
CA GLY A 155 -6.49 15.27 16.47
C GLY A 155 -6.01 16.52 15.72
N SER A 156 -4.90 17.05 16.16
CA SER A 156 -4.25 18.24 15.59
C SER A 156 -3.29 17.89 14.43
N GLY A 157 -2.77 18.92 13.78
CA GLY A 157 -1.68 18.75 12.80
C GLY A 157 -0.41 18.15 13.40
N ASP A 158 -0.12 18.44 14.66
CA ASP A 158 1.04 17.89 15.37
C ASP A 158 0.91 16.38 15.55
N GLU A 159 -0.26 15.88 15.98
CA GLU A 159 -0.50 14.44 16.14
C GLU A 159 -0.40 13.68 14.79
N ILE A 160 -0.81 14.32 13.70
CA ILE A 160 -0.66 13.74 12.35
C ILE A 160 0.83 13.73 11.95
N LEU A 161 1.57 14.82 12.18
CA LEU A 161 3.01 14.90 11.90
C LEU A 161 3.81 13.92 12.77
N ASP A 162 3.47 13.76 14.04
CA ASP A 162 4.10 12.78 14.93
C ASP A 162 3.95 11.36 14.36
N ARG A 163 2.75 10.99 13.93
CA ARG A 163 2.51 9.69 13.29
C ARG A 163 3.31 9.52 12.00
N ILE A 164 3.41 10.56 11.17
CA ILE A 164 4.24 10.54 9.97
C ILE A 164 5.71 10.35 10.37
N GLN A 165 6.21 11.10 11.36
CA GLN A 165 7.58 10.99 11.83
C GLN A 165 7.90 9.60 12.39
N GLU A 166 6.97 8.97 13.11
CA GLU A 166 7.12 7.58 13.57
C GLU A 166 7.37 6.64 12.38
N TYR A 167 6.58 6.74 11.32
CA TYR A 167 6.77 5.93 10.10
C TYR A 167 8.07 6.27 9.37
N VAL A 168 8.43 7.55 9.26
CA VAL A 168 9.70 7.98 8.63
C VAL A 168 10.87 7.36 9.36
N SER A 169 10.86 7.37 10.69
CA SER A 169 11.91 6.76 11.52
C SER A 169 12.04 5.24 11.32
N HIS A 170 11.06 4.61 10.70
CA HIS A 170 11.04 3.19 10.34
C HIS A 170 11.18 2.92 8.83
N GLY A 171 11.67 3.93 8.07
CA GLY A 171 12.01 3.76 6.65
C GLY A 171 10.84 3.92 5.68
N ILE A 172 9.73 4.52 6.11
CA ILE A 172 8.62 4.89 5.23
C ILE A 172 8.82 6.33 4.73
N SER A 173 8.79 6.53 3.43
CA SER A 173 9.08 7.82 2.78
C SER A 173 7.87 8.45 2.11
N LYS A 174 6.82 7.68 1.82
CA LYS A 174 5.63 8.17 1.10
C LYS A 174 4.35 7.90 1.88
N PHE A 175 3.42 8.86 1.82
CA PHE A 175 2.21 8.81 2.61
C PHE A 175 0.95 9.04 1.77
N ILE A 176 -0.09 8.27 2.05
CA ILE A 176 -1.44 8.49 1.54
C ILE A 176 -2.32 8.88 2.72
N LEU A 177 -2.53 10.18 2.91
CA LEU A 177 -3.39 10.72 3.95
C LEU A 177 -4.81 10.88 3.39
N ARG A 178 -5.76 10.24 4.03
CA ARG A 178 -7.17 10.27 3.59
C ARG A 178 -8.00 11.05 4.60
N PRO A 179 -8.45 12.27 4.24
CA PRO A 179 -9.35 13.03 5.10
C PRO A 179 -10.62 12.23 5.43
N ILE A 180 -11.13 12.38 6.63
CA ILE A 180 -12.38 11.79 7.10
C ILE A 180 -13.40 12.90 7.24
N GLY A 181 -14.49 12.84 6.49
CA GLY A 181 -15.57 13.82 6.51
C GLY A 181 -16.89 13.19 6.08
N ASN A 182 -17.98 13.92 6.34
CA ASN A 182 -19.32 13.56 5.93
C ASN A 182 -19.84 14.55 4.88
N GLY A 183 -19.77 14.16 3.60
CA GLY A 183 -20.11 14.99 2.46
C GLY A 183 -18.98 15.94 2.01
N ASP A 184 -19.20 16.60 0.88
CA ASP A 184 -18.18 17.33 0.16
C ASP A 184 -17.59 18.50 0.96
N ALA A 185 -18.43 19.27 1.64
CA ALA A 185 -18.00 20.45 2.40
C ALA A 185 -17.05 20.10 3.56
N GLU A 186 -17.33 19.03 4.32
CA GLU A 186 -16.41 18.57 5.37
C GLU A 186 -15.12 17.99 4.77
N MET A 187 -15.22 17.25 3.67
CA MET A 187 -14.04 16.70 2.99
C MET A 187 -13.13 17.81 2.47
N GLU A 188 -13.70 18.89 1.95
CA GLU A 188 -12.97 20.09 1.49
C GLU A 188 -12.26 20.76 2.67
N ASP A 189 -12.98 21.07 3.77
CA ASP A 189 -12.42 21.65 4.99
C ASP A 189 -11.27 20.80 5.57
N GLN A 190 -11.47 19.49 5.70
CA GLN A 190 -10.43 18.60 6.21
C GLN A 190 -9.21 18.51 5.28
N THR A 191 -9.43 18.65 3.97
CA THR A 191 -8.33 18.68 2.99
C THR A 191 -7.56 19.99 3.07
N GLU A 192 -8.23 21.13 3.20
CA GLU A 192 -7.60 22.44 3.38
C GLU A 192 -6.75 22.45 4.66
N GLN A 193 -7.30 21.97 5.78
CA GLN A 193 -6.55 21.86 7.04
C GLN A 193 -5.32 20.95 6.92
N LEU A 194 -5.42 19.85 6.15
CA LEU A 194 -4.29 18.96 5.90
C LEU A 194 -3.17 19.66 5.11
N ILE A 195 -3.54 20.46 4.11
CA ILE A 195 -2.58 21.27 3.33
C ILE A 195 -1.91 22.30 4.23
N GLU A 196 -2.70 23.05 4.99
CA GLU A 196 -2.19 24.15 5.81
C GLU A 196 -1.37 23.70 7.01
N LYS A 197 -1.84 22.67 7.75
CA LYS A 197 -1.28 22.28 9.06
C LYS A 197 -0.31 21.11 9.00
N VAL A 198 -0.27 20.37 7.89
CA VAL A 198 0.61 19.20 7.74
C VAL A 198 1.53 19.36 6.53
N LEU A 199 1.00 19.51 5.31
CA LEU A 199 1.84 19.55 4.11
C LEU A 199 2.80 20.75 4.10
N SER A 200 2.39 21.90 4.61
CA SER A 200 3.28 23.07 4.76
C SER A 200 4.46 22.84 5.71
N ARG A 201 4.40 21.82 6.55
CA ARG A 201 5.35 21.53 7.62
C ARG A 201 6.14 20.23 7.43
N VAL A 202 6.00 19.56 6.29
CA VAL A 202 6.73 18.29 6.05
C VAL A 202 8.25 18.45 6.06
N SER A 203 8.75 19.67 5.82
CA SER A 203 10.19 19.99 5.94
C SER A 203 10.73 19.98 7.39
N GLU A 204 9.84 19.95 8.39
CA GLU A 204 10.22 19.83 9.82
C GLU A 204 10.53 18.37 10.20
N LEU A 205 10.09 17.40 9.38
CA LEU A 205 10.32 15.99 9.63
C LEU A 205 11.81 15.66 9.50
N LYS A 206 12.29 14.82 10.40
CA LYS A 206 13.69 14.37 10.40
C LYS A 206 13.82 13.16 9.49
N GLU A 207 14.84 13.17 8.67
CA GLU A 207 15.22 11.98 7.89
C GLU A 207 15.52 10.79 8.80
N PRO A 208 15.30 9.55 8.33
CA PRO A 208 15.51 8.33 9.12
C PRO A 208 16.97 8.12 9.49
#